data_97d7b6602ac86dfcf125b3c7bb9d3e03
#
_entry.id   97d7b6602ac86dfcf125b3c7bb9d3e03
#
_cell.length_a   1.000
_cell.length_b   1.000
_cell.length_c   1.000
_cell.angle_alpha   90.00
_cell.angle_beta   90.00
_cell.angle_gamma   90.00
#
_symmetry.space_group_name_H-M   'P 1'
#
loop_
_entity.id
_entity.type
_entity.pdbx_description
1 polymer ?
#
loop_
_entity_poly.entity_id
_entity_poly.type
_entity_poly.pdbx_seq_one_letter_code
_entity_poly.pdbx_strand_id
1 'polypeptide(L)'
;MRRLPIFAAALLAVACGKPPVEEKKVAEAPRPVEYFHVDAATAGTVAGTVAFHGAKPARQAISMEADEGCQKAQAGKPVYDDAVLMGKNGGLANAFVYIQTGLEGKKFEPNTEAVILDQHGCMFVPRIIGMRAGQTLDLKNGDAVAHNVHPMPVNNREWNQEQAPQAPTMEHRFARPEIMIPVKCNIHAWMHSYIGVVDHPYFAVTGLDGGFQWKNVPPGDYTVAVWHEKLGKLEQQVHVAAAGSAAADFTYR
;
A
#
# COMPACT_ATOMS: atom_id res chain seq x y z
N MET A 1 99.74 -21.46 -11.41
CA MET A 1 98.72 -22.43 -11.86
C MET A 1 97.36 -21.95 -11.35
N ARG A 2 96.60 -21.24 -12.14
CA ARG A 2 95.29 -20.68 -11.77
C ARG A 2 94.21 -21.53 -12.41
N ARG A 3 93.34 -22.14 -11.60
CA ARG A 3 92.18 -22.88 -12.07
C ARG A 3 90.99 -21.96 -12.20
N LEU A 4 90.37 -21.87 -13.40
CA LEU A 4 89.12 -21.21 -13.63
C LEU A 4 87.93 -22.11 -13.18
N PRO A 5 86.90 -21.58 -12.56
CA PRO A 5 85.66 -22.30 -12.34
C PRO A 5 84.74 -22.24 -13.53
N ILE A 6 84.15 -23.37 -13.87
CA ILE A 6 83.13 -23.54 -14.89
C ILE A 6 81.76 -23.12 -14.31
N PHE A 7 81.15 -22.12 -14.89
CA PHE A 7 79.76 -21.76 -14.54
C PHE A 7 78.76 -22.62 -15.38
N ALA A 8 77.98 -23.43 -14.68
CA ALA A 8 76.89 -24.16 -15.29
C ALA A 8 75.67 -23.24 -15.35
N ALA A 9 75.19 -22.93 -16.54
CA ALA A 9 73.97 -22.18 -16.77
C ALA A 9 72.75 -23.12 -16.63
N ALA A 10 71.95 -22.91 -15.62
CA ALA A 10 70.66 -23.60 -15.47
C ALA A 10 69.58 -22.90 -16.31
N LEU A 11 69.07 -23.56 -17.34
CA LEU A 11 67.89 -23.14 -18.09
C LEU A 11 66.63 -23.36 -17.23
N LEU A 12 66.00 -22.27 -16.83
CA LEU A 12 64.64 -22.31 -16.24
C LEU A 12 63.64 -22.34 -17.40
N ALA A 13 62.94 -23.48 -17.57
CA ALA A 13 61.80 -23.61 -18.45
C ALA A 13 60.58 -22.98 -17.74
N VAL A 14 60.14 -21.82 -18.20
CA VAL A 14 58.86 -21.19 -17.78
C VAL A 14 57.73 -21.92 -18.47
N ALA A 15 57.02 -22.81 -17.75
CA ALA A 15 55.78 -23.42 -18.20
C ALA A 15 54.65 -22.37 -18.14
N CYS A 16 54.20 -21.84 -19.29
CA CYS A 16 52.99 -21.07 -19.43
C CYS A 16 51.75 -21.96 -19.18
N GLY A 17 51.39 -22.17 -17.93
CA GLY A 17 50.11 -22.76 -17.56
C GLY A 17 48.99 -21.72 -17.77
N LYS A 18 47.99 -22.02 -18.60
CA LYS A 18 46.79 -21.23 -18.66
C LYS A 18 46.11 -21.21 -17.28
N PRO A 19 45.62 -20.02 -16.80
CA PRO A 19 44.91 -19.98 -15.53
C PRO A 19 43.64 -20.85 -15.64
N PRO A 20 43.21 -21.52 -14.55
CA PRO A 20 41.98 -22.30 -14.55
C PRO A 20 40.79 -21.37 -14.91
N VAL A 21 40.01 -21.80 -15.89
CA VAL A 21 38.77 -21.14 -16.24
C VAL A 21 37.80 -21.34 -15.06
N GLU A 22 37.54 -20.29 -14.31
CA GLU A 22 36.55 -20.29 -13.25
C GLU A 22 35.17 -20.53 -13.91
N GLU A 23 34.63 -21.73 -13.78
CA GLU A 23 33.26 -22.04 -14.20
C GLU A 23 32.32 -21.10 -13.43
N LYS A 24 31.77 -20.09 -14.12
CA LYS A 24 30.67 -19.29 -13.59
C LYS A 24 29.53 -20.26 -13.23
N LYS A 25 29.28 -20.43 -11.92
CA LYS A 25 28.08 -21.08 -11.43
C LYS A 25 26.88 -20.42 -12.12
N VAL A 26 26.25 -21.16 -13.03
CA VAL A 26 24.98 -20.75 -13.65
C VAL A 26 24.01 -20.57 -12.49
N ALA A 27 23.52 -19.36 -12.29
CA ALA A 27 22.54 -19.08 -11.25
C ALA A 27 21.32 -19.98 -11.52
N GLU A 28 21.00 -20.83 -10.55
CA GLU A 28 19.82 -21.70 -10.60
C GLU A 28 18.59 -20.83 -10.89
N ALA A 29 17.80 -21.20 -11.91
CA ALA A 29 16.58 -20.47 -12.24
C ALA A 29 15.69 -20.38 -10.99
N PRO A 30 15.08 -19.21 -10.72
CA PRO A 30 14.25 -19.04 -9.55
C PRO A 30 13.12 -20.07 -9.57
N ARG A 31 12.96 -20.80 -8.46
CA ARG A 31 11.87 -21.78 -8.33
C ARG A 31 10.53 -21.09 -8.51
N PRO A 32 9.55 -21.70 -9.19
CA PRO A 32 8.21 -21.17 -9.31
C PRO A 32 7.64 -20.83 -7.93
N VAL A 33 7.02 -19.66 -7.82
CA VAL A 33 6.34 -19.25 -6.60
C VAL A 33 5.04 -20.02 -6.51
N GLU A 34 4.85 -20.80 -5.44
CA GLU A 34 3.59 -21.44 -5.13
C GLU A 34 2.67 -20.46 -4.40
N TYR A 35 1.49 -20.23 -4.94
CA TYR A 35 0.48 -19.37 -4.33
C TYR A 35 -0.54 -20.20 -3.55
N PHE A 36 -1.04 -19.62 -2.45
CA PHE A 36 -2.10 -20.22 -1.66
C PHE A 36 -3.45 -20.04 -2.37
N HIS A 37 -4.14 -21.14 -2.61
CA HIS A 37 -5.50 -21.15 -3.16
C HIS A 37 -6.49 -21.53 -2.08
N VAL A 38 -7.55 -20.75 -1.95
CA VAL A 38 -8.63 -21.04 -1.01
C VAL A 38 -9.49 -22.16 -1.60
N ASP A 39 -9.73 -23.21 -0.84
CA ASP A 39 -10.67 -24.26 -1.24
C ASP A 39 -12.11 -23.71 -1.23
N ALA A 40 -12.72 -23.63 -2.40
CA ALA A 40 -14.05 -23.08 -2.59
C ALA A 40 -15.14 -23.86 -1.80
N ALA A 41 -14.91 -25.15 -1.50
CA ALA A 41 -15.86 -25.96 -0.75
C ALA A 41 -15.88 -25.59 0.75
N THR A 42 -14.80 -25.04 1.26
CA THR A 42 -14.65 -24.66 2.67
C THR A 42 -14.59 -23.16 2.89
N ALA A 43 -14.47 -22.37 1.82
CA ALA A 43 -14.36 -20.91 1.86
C ALA A 43 -15.55 -20.26 2.58
N GLY A 44 -15.24 -19.38 3.53
CA GLY A 44 -16.24 -18.63 4.28
C GLY A 44 -16.38 -17.18 3.81
N THR A 45 -17.21 -16.45 4.53
CA THR A 45 -17.45 -15.01 4.34
C THR A 45 -17.22 -14.27 5.65
N VAL A 46 -16.56 -13.12 5.61
CA VAL A 46 -16.56 -12.16 6.73
C VAL A 46 -17.24 -10.88 6.24
N ALA A 47 -18.21 -10.40 7.01
CA ALA A 47 -18.88 -9.13 6.72
C ALA A 47 -19.10 -8.36 8.01
N GLY A 48 -19.26 -7.06 7.91
CA GLY A 48 -19.52 -6.22 9.07
C GLY A 48 -19.75 -4.77 8.72
N THR A 49 -19.93 -3.97 9.76
CA THR A 49 -20.12 -2.53 9.67
C THR A 49 -19.17 -1.79 10.60
N VAL A 50 -18.73 -0.63 10.17
CA VAL A 50 -18.00 0.32 11.00
C VAL A 50 -18.92 1.49 11.28
N ALA A 51 -19.25 1.71 12.53
CA ALA A 51 -20.14 2.78 12.97
C ALA A 51 -19.43 3.80 13.86
N PHE A 52 -19.95 5.01 13.90
CA PHE A 52 -19.54 6.05 14.85
C PHE A 52 -20.77 6.57 15.61
N HIS A 53 -20.75 6.39 16.93
CA HIS A 53 -21.85 6.81 17.82
C HIS A 53 -21.48 8.05 18.67
N GLY A 54 -20.36 8.71 18.37
CA GLY A 54 -19.96 9.95 19.01
C GLY A 54 -20.72 11.18 18.49
N ALA A 55 -20.49 12.32 19.12
CA ALA A 55 -20.96 13.60 18.58
C ALA A 55 -20.28 13.86 17.23
N LYS A 56 -21.09 14.16 16.19
CA LYS A 56 -20.57 14.48 14.87
C LYS A 56 -19.63 15.69 14.95
N PRO A 57 -18.35 15.56 14.61
CA PRO A 57 -17.45 16.71 14.60
C PRO A 57 -17.95 17.79 13.64
N ALA A 58 -17.75 19.06 14.03
CA ALA A 58 -18.01 20.17 13.11
C ALA A 58 -17.04 20.06 11.92
N ARG A 59 -17.58 20.15 10.72
CA ARG A 59 -16.76 20.18 9.50
C ARG A 59 -15.95 21.48 9.47
N GLN A 60 -14.65 21.35 9.31
CA GLN A 60 -13.74 22.49 9.18
C GLN A 60 -13.62 22.85 7.70
N ALA A 61 -13.86 24.12 7.38
CA ALA A 61 -13.64 24.61 6.04
C ALA A 61 -12.13 24.67 5.74
N ILE A 62 -11.78 24.24 4.55
CA ILE A 62 -10.41 24.34 4.01
C ILE A 62 -10.32 25.67 3.26
N SER A 63 -9.44 26.59 3.71
CA SER A 63 -9.15 27.79 2.95
C SER A 63 -8.16 27.48 1.85
N MET A 64 -8.55 27.79 0.62
CA MET A 64 -7.69 27.73 -0.57
C MET A 64 -7.37 29.14 -1.10
N GLU A 65 -7.53 30.18 -0.28
CA GLU A 65 -7.35 31.57 -0.69
C GLU A 65 -5.93 31.91 -1.15
N ALA A 66 -4.95 31.16 -0.71
CA ALA A 66 -3.56 31.33 -1.12
C ALA A 66 -3.27 30.80 -2.54
N ASP A 67 -4.16 30.02 -3.14
CA ASP A 67 -4.00 29.45 -4.48
C ASP A 67 -5.24 29.70 -5.35
N GLU A 68 -5.11 30.63 -6.29
CA GLU A 68 -6.20 31.02 -7.21
C GLU A 68 -6.62 29.87 -8.14
N GLY A 69 -5.68 28.98 -8.51
CA GLY A 69 -5.96 27.81 -9.33
C GLY A 69 -6.84 26.81 -8.59
N CYS A 70 -6.56 26.57 -7.31
CA CYS A 70 -7.37 25.71 -6.45
C CYS A 70 -8.75 26.28 -6.17
N GLN A 71 -8.86 27.60 -5.98
CA GLN A 71 -10.18 28.26 -5.85
C GLN A 71 -11.02 28.07 -7.12
N LYS A 72 -10.42 28.23 -8.30
CA LYS A 72 -11.09 28.01 -9.59
C LYS A 72 -11.48 26.54 -9.77
N ALA A 73 -10.63 25.59 -9.39
CA ALA A 73 -10.92 24.16 -9.46
C ALA A 73 -12.15 23.77 -8.65
N GLN A 74 -12.43 24.47 -7.55
CA GLN A 74 -13.61 24.29 -6.69
C GLN A 74 -14.84 25.09 -7.16
N ALA A 75 -14.73 25.89 -8.22
CA ALA A 75 -15.79 26.71 -8.75
C ALA A 75 -16.48 27.59 -7.67
N GLY A 76 -15.71 28.10 -6.71
CA GLY A 76 -16.21 28.93 -5.60
C GLY A 76 -17.03 28.18 -4.54
N LYS A 77 -17.07 26.84 -4.59
CA LYS A 77 -17.74 26.04 -3.56
C LYS A 77 -16.84 25.86 -2.34
N PRO A 78 -17.38 25.93 -1.11
CA PRO A 78 -16.61 25.68 0.08
C PRO A 78 -16.19 24.20 0.14
N VAL A 79 -14.90 23.94 0.40
CA VAL A 79 -14.35 22.62 0.65
C VAL A 79 -14.22 22.41 2.14
N TYR A 80 -14.46 21.20 2.59
CA TYR A 80 -14.38 20.85 4.00
C TYR A 80 -13.44 19.67 4.22
N ASP A 81 -12.81 19.63 5.40
CA ASP A 81 -12.08 18.44 5.83
C ASP A 81 -13.09 17.33 6.17
N ASP A 82 -13.12 16.30 5.32
CA ASP A 82 -13.98 15.13 5.47
C ASP A 82 -13.27 13.99 6.23
N ALA A 83 -12.42 14.35 7.21
CA ALA A 83 -11.72 13.36 8.02
C ALA A 83 -12.66 12.42 8.77
N VAL A 84 -13.79 12.91 9.28
CA VAL A 84 -14.84 12.09 9.88
C VAL A 84 -16.11 12.25 9.06
N LEU A 85 -16.36 11.31 8.18
CA LEU A 85 -17.48 11.32 7.25
C LEU A 85 -18.47 10.22 7.62
N MET A 86 -19.70 10.63 7.96
CA MET A 86 -20.75 9.74 8.44
C MET A 86 -21.95 9.73 7.51
N GLY A 87 -22.48 8.55 7.29
CA GLY A 87 -23.78 8.36 6.66
C GLY A 87 -24.96 8.61 7.61
N LYS A 88 -26.16 8.62 7.05
CA LYS A 88 -27.40 8.91 7.81
C LYS A 88 -27.69 7.90 8.92
N ASN A 89 -27.22 6.64 8.77
CA ASN A 89 -27.45 5.56 9.71
C ASN A 89 -26.26 5.35 10.69
N GLY A 90 -25.36 6.34 10.82
CA GLY A 90 -24.20 6.24 11.69
C GLY A 90 -23.02 5.43 11.11
N GLY A 91 -23.13 4.93 9.88
CA GLY A 91 -22.01 4.31 9.19
C GLY A 91 -20.84 5.27 9.02
N LEU A 92 -19.63 4.81 9.28
CA LEU A 92 -18.40 5.60 9.19
C LEU A 92 -17.68 5.29 7.88
N ALA A 93 -17.52 6.29 7.04
CA ALA A 93 -16.73 6.19 5.82
C ALA A 93 -15.23 6.37 6.10
N ASN A 94 -14.41 6.03 5.10
CA ASN A 94 -12.95 6.19 5.16
C ASN A 94 -12.27 5.38 6.29
N ALA A 95 -12.91 4.33 6.79
CA ALA A 95 -12.28 3.38 7.67
C ALA A 95 -11.65 2.23 6.85
N PHE A 96 -10.37 1.94 7.11
CA PHE A 96 -9.66 0.83 6.48
C PHE A 96 -9.78 -0.41 7.34
N VAL A 97 -10.47 -1.42 6.83
CA VAL A 97 -10.69 -2.70 7.51
C VAL A 97 -9.83 -3.78 6.86
N TYR A 98 -9.15 -4.62 7.63
CA TYR A 98 -8.26 -5.64 7.10
C TYR A 98 -8.07 -6.81 8.07
N ILE A 99 -7.72 -7.99 7.56
CA ILE A 99 -7.24 -9.09 8.39
C ILE A 99 -5.82 -8.77 8.82
N GLN A 100 -5.59 -8.63 10.12
CA GLN A 100 -4.29 -8.30 10.66
C GLN A 100 -3.43 -9.54 10.92
N THR A 101 -4.04 -10.64 11.42
CA THR A 101 -3.36 -11.91 11.71
C THR A 101 -4.22 -13.10 11.31
N GLY A 102 -3.59 -14.29 11.17
CA GLY A 102 -4.25 -15.55 10.83
C GLY A 102 -4.02 -15.98 9.36
N LEU A 103 -3.28 -15.17 8.59
CA LEU A 103 -2.92 -15.47 7.20
C LEU A 103 -1.41 -15.73 7.02
N GLU A 104 -0.67 -15.89 8.10
CA GLU A 104 0.77 -16.09 8.10
C GLU A 104 1.15 -17.32 7.27
N GLY A 105 2.18 -17.17 6.45
CA GLY A 105 2.66 -18.24 5.55
C GLY A 105 1.81 -18.45 4.30
N LYS A 106 0.66 -17.80 4.15
CA LYS A 106 -0.17 -17.87 2.94
C LYS A 106 0.25 -16.79 1.97
N LYS A 107 0.78 -17.19 0.82
CA LYS A 107 1.17 -16.28 -0.25
C LYS A 107 0.08 -16.23 -1.30
N PHE A 108 -0.59 -15.11 -1.43
CA PHE A 108 -1.67 -14.92 -2.42
C PHE A 108 -1.13 -14.42 -3.75
N GLU A 109 -1.82 -14.74 -4.85
CA GLU A 109 -1.51 -14.21 -6.18
C GLU A 109 -1.49 -12.67 -6.16
N PRO A 110 -0.55 -12.02 -6.88
CA PRO A 110 -0.52 -10.56 -6.99
C PRO A 110 -1.82 -10.03 -7.62
N ASN A 111 -2.26 -8.85 -7.17
CA ASN A 111 -3.27 -8.10 -7.91
C ASN A 111 -2.58 -7.30 -9.02
N THR A 112 -3.03 -7.47 -10.26
CA THR A 112 -2.47 -6.80 -11.44
C THR A 112 -3.22 -5.52 -11.80
N GLU A 113 -4.40 -5.28 -11.25
CA GLU A 113 -5.15 -4.05 -11.46
C GLU A 113 -4.47 -2.88 -10.74
N ALA A 114 -4.27 -1.76 -11.44
CA ALA A 114 -3.71 -0.57 -10.82
C ALA A 114 -4.72 0.10 -9.89
N VAL A 115 -4.21 0.63 -8.77
CA VAL A 115 -4.97 1.52 -7.88
C VAL A 115 -4.65 2.96 -8.26
N ILE A 116 -5.63 3.83 -8.24
CA ILE A 116 -5.48 5.22 -8.65
C ILE A 116 -5.48 6.15 -7.43
N LEU A 117 -4.50 7.04 -7.36
CA LEU A 117 -4.52 8.25 -6.54
C LEU A 117 -4.54 9.44 -7.48
N ASP A 118 -5.71 10.12 -7.54
CA ASP A 118 -5.89 11.31 -8.36
C ASP A 118 -5.75 12.59 -7.52
N GLN A 119 -5.25 13.63 -8.13
CA GLN A 119 -5.20 14.99 -7.61
C GLN A 119 -6.28 15.78 -8.36
N HIS A 120 -7.41 15.92 -7.72
CA HIS A 120 -8.60 16.52 -8.33
C HIS A 120 -9.27 17.53 -7.39
N GLY A 121 -9.50 18.74 -7.88
CA GLY A 121 -10.04 19.84 -7.08
C GLY A 121 -9.09 20.24 -5.95
N CYS A 122 -7.77 20.12 -6.15
CA CYS A 122 -6.75 20.33 -5.13
C CYS A 122 -6.95 19.48 -3.88
N MET A 123 -7.38 18.24 -4.08
CA MET A 123 -7.53 17.21 -3.07
C MET A 123 -6.96 15.89 -3.58
N PHE A 124 -6.46 15.03 -2.71
CA PHE A 124 -6.19 13.63 -3.05
C PHE A 124 -7.49 12.82 -3.03
N VAL A 125 -7.76 12.10 -4.11
CA VAL A 125 -8.94 11.26 -4.29
C VAL A 125 -8.53 9.86 -4.73
N PRO A 126 -8.89 8.82 -3.98
CA PRO A 126 -9.63 8.83 -2.72
C PRO A 126 -8.76 9.24 -1.52
N ARG A 127 -9.40 9.60 -0.41
CA ARG A 127 -8.73 9.94 0.86
C ARG A 127 -8.02 8.75 1.49
N ILE A 128 -8.61 7.57 1.41
CA ILE A 128 -8.07 6.32 1.93
C ILE A 128 -7.94 5.32 0.80
N ILE A 129 -6.78 4.71 0.67
CA ILE A 129 -6.48 3.71 -0.34
C ILE A 129 -6.09 2.41 0.35
N GLY A 130 -6.69 1.30 -0.10
CA GLY A 130 -6.21 -0.04 0.19
C GLY A 130 -5.57 -0.65 -1.06
N MET A 131 -4.40 -1.26 -0.90
CA MET A 131 -3.72 -1.94 -2.01
C MET A 131 -2.87 -3.12 -1.51
N ARG A 132 -2.42 -3.93 -2.44
CA ARG A 132 -1.52 -5.06 -2.14
C ARG A 132 -0.06 -4.67 -2.33
N ALA A 133 0.82 -5.29 -1.56
CA ALA A 133 2.26 -5.13 -1.77
C ALA A 133 2.64 -5.55 -3.21
N GLY A 134 3.42 -4.70 -3.87
CA GLY A 134 3.82 -4.86 -5.28
C GLY A 134 2.77 -4.45 -6.32
N GLN A 135 1.54 -4.14 -5.94
CA GLN A 135 0.50 -3.63 -6.84
C GLN A 135 0.87 -2.24 -7.37
N THR A 136 0.46 -1.93 -8.59
CA THR A 136 0.71 -0.62 -9.20
C THR A 136 -0.20 0.44 -8.57
N LEU A 137 0.39 1.57 -8.17
CA LEU A 137 -0.28 2.81 -7.80
C LEU A 137 -0.08 3.82 -8.93
N ASP A 138 -1.17 4.15 -9.60
CA ASP A 138 -1.21 5.17 -10.64
C ASP A 138 -1.46 6.54 -10.03
N LEU A 139 -0.51 7.45 -10.20
CA LEU A 139 -0.64 8.84 -9.80
C LEU A 139 -1.16 9.66 -10.98
N LYS A 140 -2.26 10.37 -10.78
CA LYS A 140 -2.84 11.28 -11.76
C LYS A 140 -2.89 12.70 -11.20
N ASN A 141 -2.77 13.68 -12.08
CA ASN A 141 -3.07 15.07 -11.77
C ASN A 141 -4.12 15.58 -12.77
N GLY A 142 -5.38 15.57 -12.35
CA GLY A 142 -6.53 16.08 -13.13
C GLY A 142 -6.70 17.59 -13.06
N ASP A 143 -5.93 18.27 -12.19
CA ASP A 143 -6.05 19.71 -11.98
C ASP A 143 -5.21 20.54 -12.97
N ALA A 144 -5.57 21.82 -13.10
CA ALA A 144 -4.82 22.81 -13.89
C ALA A 144 -3.68 23.47 -13.09
N VAL A 145 -3.34 22.93 -11.92
CA VAL A 145 -2.27 23.38 -11.03
C VAL A 145 -1.29 22.26 -10.77
N ALA A 146 -0.06 22.60 -10.41
CA ALA A 146 0.96 21.62 -10.03
C ALA A 146 0.71 21.12 -8.60
N HIS A 147 0.95 19.85 -8.39
CA HIS A 147 0.92 19.19 -7.09
C HIS A 147 2.13 18.29 -6.93
N ASN A 148 2.32 17.74 -5.74
CA ASN A 148 3.22 16.61 -5.55
C ASN A 148 2.59 15.55 -4.64
N VAL A 149 2.95 14.30 -4.88
CA VAL A 149 2.59 13.15 -4.04
C VAL A 149 3.81 12.76 -3.23
N HIS A 150 3.71 12.86 -1.91
CA HIS A 150 4.81 12.59 -0.98
C HIS A 150 4.35 11.60 0.10
N PRO A 151 4.42 10.28 -0.15
CA PRO A 151 4.22 9.27 0.89
C PRO A 151 5.39 9.27 1.87
N MET A 152 5.07 9.09 3.16
CA MET A 152 6.05 9.04 4.24
C MET A 152 6.02 7.67 4.93
N PRO A 153 6.48 6.61 4.25
CA PRO A 153 6.49 5.26 4.80
C PRO A 153 7.58 5.08 5.85
N VAL A 154 7.41 4.08 6.72
CA VAL A 154 8.42 3.63 7.69
C VAL A 154 9.15 2.37 7.18
N ASN A 155 8.41 1.45 6.54
CA ASN A 155 8.92 0.14 6.10
C ASN A 155 9.20 0.07 4.58
N ASN A 156 8.75 1.05 3.81
CA ASN A 156 9.01 1.17 2.38
C ASN A 156 9.95 2.35 2.10
N ARG A 157 10.39 2.47 0.86
CA ARG A 157 11.21 3.61 0.44
C ARG A 157 10.33 4.85 0.30
N GLU A 158 10.71 5.93 0.96
CA GLU A 158 10.13 7.26 0.78
C GLU A 158 10.45 7.83 -0.61
N TRP A 159 9.51 8.53 -1.19
CA TRP A 159 9.66 9.25 -2.45
C TRP A 159 8.76 10.48 -2.48
N ASN A 160 9.09 11.43 -3.32
CA ASN A 160 8.33 12.66 -3.53
C ASN A 160 8.27 12.94 -5.03
N GLN A 161 7.06 12.87 -5.61
CA GLN A 161 6.84 12.99 -7.03
C GLN A 161 6.02 14.23 -7.34
N GLU A 162 6.65 15.20 -8.00
CA GLU A 162 5.95 16.36 -8.54
C GLU A 162 5.24 15.99 -9.84
N GLN A 163 4.03 16.50 -10.03
CA GLN A 163 3.25 16.40 -11.25
C GLN A 163 2.77 17.78 -11.68
N ALA A 164 3.19 18.21 -12.89
CA ALA A 164 2.67 19.40 -13.55
C ALA A 164 1.17 19.25 -13.83
N PRO A 165 0.46 20.35 -14.15
CA PRO A 165 -0.93 20.30 -14.57
C PRO A 165 -1.13 19.29 -15.70
N GLN A 166 -2.11 18.38 -15.53
CA GLN A 166 -2.46 17.35 -16.51
C GLN A 166 -1.27 16.49 -16.99
N ALA A 167 -0.28 16.28 -16.14
CA ALA A 167 0.87 15.44 -16.45
C ALA A 167 0.42 13.99 -16.77
N PRO A 168 1.19 13.24 -17.56
CA PRO A 168 0.95 11.82 -17.77
C PRO A 168 0.90 11.06 -16.44
N THR A 169 0.10 9.99 -16.41
CA THR A 169 0.06 9.06 -15.26
C THR A 169 1.47 8.54 -14.94
N MET A 170 1.80 8.52 -13.66
CA MET A 170 3.07 8.00 -13.16
C MET A 170 2.81 6.80 -12.26
N GLU A 171 3.60 5.75 -12.42
CA GLU A 171 3.45 4.50 -11.68
C GLU A 171 4.43 4.41 -10.51
N HIS A 172 3.92 4.01 -9.35
CA HIS A 172 4.71 3.66 -8.18
C HIS A 172 4.26 2.35 -7.56
N ARG A 173 5.07 1.78 -6.65
CA ARG A 173 4.76 0.54 -5.95
C ARG A 173 5.35 0.55 -4.56
N PHE A 174 4.62 -0.02 -3.61
CA PHE A 174 5.13 -0.33 -2.28
C PHE A 174 5.44 -1.83 -2.22
N ALA A 175 6.69 -2.16 -1.94
CA ALA A 175 7.16 -3.56 -1.98
C ALA A 175 6.78 -4.38 -0.74
N ARG A 176 6.45 -3.71 0.37
CA ARG A 176 6.20 -4.33 1.68
C ARG A 176 4.86 -3.90 2.25
N PRO A 177 4.17 -4.80 2.98
CA PRO A 177 3.00 -4.41 3.76
C PRO A 177 3.35 -3.30 4.77
N GLU A 178 2.47 -2.30 4.82
CA GLU A 178 2.56 -1.18 5.76
C GLU A 178 1.19 -0.52 5.90
N ILE A 179 0.71 -0.41 7.13
CA ILE A 179 -0.64 0.08 7.38
C ILE A 179 -0.64 1.60 7.50
N MET A 180 -1.42 2.23 6.62
CA MET A 180 -1.75 3.66 6.63
C MET A 180 -0.55 4.58 6.51
N ILE A 181 0.22 4.39 5.43
CA ILE A 181 1.28 5.30 4.99
C ILE A 181 0.66 6.68 4.77
N PRO A 182 1.08 7.73 5.51
CA PRO A 182 0.60 9.07 5.26
C PRO A 182 1.12 9.59 3.91
N VAL A 183 0.25 10.27 3.18
CA VAL A 183 0.58 10.95 1.91
C VAL A 183 0.21 12.41 2.03
N LYS A 184 1.12 13.31 1.68
CA LYS A 184 0.89 14.76 1.67
C LYS A 184 1.27 15.40 0.34
N CYS A 185 0.76 16.58 0.08
CA CYS A 185 1.29 17.52 -0.89
C CYS A 185 2.15 18.55 -0.14
N ASN A 186 3.38 18.83 -0.61
CA ASN A 186 4.23 19.85 0.00
C ASN A 186 3.87 21.27 -0.45
N ILE A 187 3.08 21.40 -1.54
CA ILE A 187 2.60 22.67 -2.08
C ILE A 187 1.33 23.09 -1.33
N HIS A 188 0.38 22.16 -1.15
CA HIS A 188 -0.93 22.43 -0.56
C HIS A 188 -1.09 21.61 0.73
N ALA A 189 -0.88 22.26 1.87
CA ALA A 189 -0.82 21.60 3.18
C ALA A 189 -2.13 20.89 3.61
N TRP A 190 -3.26 21.21 2.97
CA TRP A 190 -4.54 20.55 3.22
C TRP A 190 -4.73 19.25 2.45
N MET A 191 -3.91 18.98 1.41
CA MET A 191 -3.99 17.75 0.62
C MET A 191 -3.27 16.62 1.35
N HIS A 192 -4.05 15.65 1.79
CA HIS A 192 -3.50 14.43 2.39
C HIS A 192 -4.39 13.22 2.10
N SER A 193 -3.78 12.05 2.10
CA SER A 193 -4.37 10.74 1.92
C SER A 193 -3.62 9.72 2.76
N TYR A 194 -4.13 8.50 2.87
CA TYR A 194 -3.46 7.40 3.56
C TYR A 194 -3.56 6.14 2.73
N ILE A 195 -2.48 5.35 2.69
CA ILE A 195 -2.39 4.13 1.90
C ILE A 195 -2.13 2.95 2.81
N GLY A 196 -3.09 2.03 2.89
CA GLY A 196 -2.94 0.73 3.53
C GLY A 196 -2.42 -0.30 2.54
N VAL A 197 -1.23 -0.84 2.79
CA VAL A 197 -0.59 -1.87 1.97
C VAL A 197 -0.61 -3.19 2.74
N VAL A 198 -1.24 -4.21 2.18
CA VAL A 198 -1.30 -5.57 2.74
C VAL A 198 -0.82 -6.60 1.72
N ASP A 199 -0.52 -7.83 2.13
CA ASP A 199 -0.04 -8.90 1.25
C ASP A 199 -1.13 -9.93 0.88
N HIS A 200 -2.38 -9.68 1.26
CA HIS A 200 -3.52 -10.55 1.07
C HIS A 200 -4.74 -9.77 0.51
N PRO A 201 -5.79 -10.44 -0.02
CA PRO A 201 -6.95 -9.77 -0.63
C PRO A 201 -8.02 -9.29 0.36
N TYR A 202 -7.89 -9.56 1.66
CA TYR A 202 -8.94 -9.33 2.66
C TYR A 202 -8.77 -7.98 3.34
N PHE A 203 -9.11 -6.93 2.63
CA PHE A 203 -9.19 -5.56 3.13
C PHE A 203 -10.33 -4.81 2.42
N ALA A 204 -10.78 -3.73 2.99
CA ALA A 204 -11.77 -2.82 2.41
C ALA A 204 -11.63 -1.42 2.97
N VAL A 205 -12.09 -0.42 2.21
CA VAL A 205 -12.32 0.94 2.69
C VAL A 205 -13.82 1.15 2.76
N THR A 206 -14.34 1.56 3.90
CA THR A 206 -15.79 1.73 4.10
C THR A 206 -16.34 2.96 3.38
N GLY A 207 -17.55 2.84 2.86
CA GLY A 207 -18.38 3.94 2.38
C GLY A 207 -19.24 4.55 3.48
N LEU A 208 -20.21 5.41 3.10
CA LEU A 208 -21.13 6.08 4.04
C LEU A 208 -22.04 5.11 4.81
N ASP A 209 -22.25 3.90 4.32
CA ASP A 209 -22.98 2.85 5.02
C ASP A 209 -22.14 2.15 6.10
N GLY A 210 -20.81 2.38 6.10
CA GLY A 210 -19.86 1.73 6.97
C GLY A 210 -19.64 0.25 6.66
N GLY A 211 -20.29 -0.29 5.63
CA GLY A 211 -20.28 -1.71 5.31
C GLY A 211 -18.99 -2.21 4.66
N PHE A 212 -18.64 -3.47 4.95
CA PHE A 212 -17.61 -4.20 4.23
C PHE A 212 -17.94 -5.69 4.16
N GLN A 213 -17.40 -6.40 3.18
CA GLN A 213 -17.54 -7.83 3.02
C GLN A 213 -16.34 -8.43 2.30
N TRP A 214 -15.85 -9.57 2.79
CA TRP A 214 -14.88 -10.43 2.10
C TRP A 214 -15.47 -11.81 1.90
N LYS A 215 -15.39 -12.29 0.67
CA LYS A 215 -15.74 -13.66 0.28
C LYS A 215 -14.45 -14.48 0.13
N ASN A 216 -14.60 -15.78 0.05
CA ASN A 216 -13.48 -16.71 -0.12
C ASN A 216 -12.41 -16.58 0.97
N VAL A 217 -12.83 -16.36 2.22
CA VAL A 217 -11.95 -16.36 3.37
C VAL A 217 -11.70 -17.82 3.79
N PRO A 218 -10.43 -18.27 3.94
CA PRO A 218 -10.16 -19.62 4.43
C PRO A 218 -10.76 -19.82 5.83
N PRO A 219 -11.19 -21.04 6.21
CA PRO A 219 -11.54 -21.32 7.60
C PRO A 219 -10.35 -21.06 8.52
N GLY A 220 -10.61 -20.49 9.70
CA GLY A 220 -9.56 -20.17 10.67
C GLY A 220 -9.95 -19.08 11.66
N ASP A 221 -9.00 -18.76 12.52
CA ASP A 221 -9.10 -17.70 13.52
C ASP A 221 -8.30 -16.49 13.07
N TYR A 222 -8.92 -15.31 13.10
CA TYR A 222 -8.39 -14.08 12.56
C TYR A 222 -8.49 -12.95 13.57
N THR A 223 -7.49 -12.06 13.57
CA THR A 223 -7.67 -10.71 14.10
C THR A 223 -8.08 -9.81 12.95
N VAL A 224 -9.29 -9.30 12.99
CA VAL A 224 -9.75 -8.24 12.07
C VAL A 224 -9.49 -6.90 12.75
N ALA A 225 -8.85 -5.99 12.02
CA ALA A 225 -8.57 -4.64 12.49
C ALA A 225 -9.27 -3.61 11.61
N VAL A 226 -9.65 -2.49 12.21
CA VAL A 226 -10.10 -1.29 11.52
C VAL A 226 -9.26 -0.10 11.97
N TRP A 227 -8.86 0.72 11.01
CA TRP A 227 -8.14 1.97 11.27
C TRP A 227 -8.91 3.16 10.69
N HIS A 228 -8.93 4.25 11.45
CA HIS A 228 -9.48 5.52 11.00
C HIS A 228 -8.55 6.67 11.42
N GLU A 229 -8.29 7.63 10.52
CA GLU A 229 -7.25 8.67 10.70
C GLU A 229 -7.42 9.54 11.97
N LYS A 230 -8.65 9.77 12.43
CA LYS A 230 -8.96 10.59 13.62
C LYS A 230 -9.34 9.77 14.83
N LEU A 231 -9.83 8.54 14.63
CA LEU A 231 -10.40 7.73 15.70
C LEU A 231 -9.48 6.58 16.13
N GLY A 232 -8.36 6.39 15.42
CA GLY A 232 -7.39 5.37 15.73
C GLY A 232 -7.78 3.98 15.27
N LYS A 233 -7.33 2.94 15.98
CA LYS A 233 -7.44 1.54 15.61
C LYS A 233 -8.30 0.78 16.61
N LEU A 234 -9.18 -0.10 16.10
CA LEU A 234 -9.89 -1.13 16.87
C LEU A 234 -9.57 -2.51 16.28
N GLU A 235 -9.72 -3.56 17.10
CA GLU A 235 -9.48 -4.95 16.73
C GLU A 235 -10.55 -5.87 17.30
N GLN A 236 -10.83 -6.98 16.58
CA GLN A 236 -11.76 -8.02 17.00
C GLN A 236 -11.25 -9.38 16.56
N GLN A 237 -11.42 -10.39 17.44
CA GLN A 237 -11.18 -11.79 17.07
C GLN A 237 -12.40 -12.35 16.33
N VAL A 238 -12.15 -13.03 15.22
CA VAL A 238 -13.18 -13.56 14.33
C VAL A 238 -12.86 -15.00 13.98
N HIS A 239 -13.76 -15.93 14.26
CA HIS A 239 -13.65 -17.32 13.83
C HIS A 239 -14.48 -17.54 12.57
N VAL A 240 -13.86 -18.02 11.50
CA VAL A 240 -14.51 -18.40 10.24
C VAL A 240 -14.59 -19.91 10.16
N ALA A 241 -15.78 -20.47 10.34
CA ALA A 241 -16.03 -21.89 10.15
C ALA A 241 -15.99 -22.27 8.65
N ALA A 242 -15.76 -23.56 8.35
CA ALA A 242 -15.82 -24.03 6.96
C ALA A 242 -17.21 -23.75 6.35
N ALA A 243 -17.23 -23.15 5.15
CA ALA A 243 -18.41 -22.68 4.44
C ALA A 243 -19.32 -21.74 5.27
N GLY A 244 -18.78 -21.16 6.36
CA GLY A 244 -19.51 -20.33 7.32
C GLY A 244 -19.46 -18.84 6.99
N SER A 245 -20.28 -18.08 7.73
CA SER A 245 -20.23 -16.62 7.74
C SER A 245 -19.88 -16.12 9.13
N ALA A 246 -19.01 -15.14 9.22
CA ALA A 246 -18.62 -14.48 10.45
C ALA A 246 -18.89 -12.98 10.37
N ALA A 247 -19.29 -12.38 11.50
CA ALA A 247 -19.50 -10.95 11.61
C ALA A 247 -18.31 -10.27 12.29
N ALA A 248 -17.98 -9.05 11.82
CA ALA A 248 -16.96 -8.20 12.41
C ALA A 248 -17.45 -6.73 12.43
N ASP A 249 -18.23 -6.38 13.46
CA ASP A 249 -18.78 -5.03 13.61
C ASP A 249 -17.92 -4.21 14.56
N PHE A 250 -17.67 -2.95 14.18
CA PHE A 250 -16.86 -2.02 14.95
C PHE A 250 -17.65 -0.74 15.27
N THR A 251 -17.49 -0.24 16.49
CA THR A 251 -18.14 1.01 16.91
C THR A 251 -17.13 1.94 17.55
N TYR A 252 -16.88 3.08 16.92
CA TYR A 252 -16.19 4.21 17.52
C TYR A 252 -17.15 5.09 18.34
N ARG A 253 -16.61 5.77 19.36
CA ARG A 253 -17.36 6.63 20.27
C ARG A 253 -16.66 7.96 20.50
#